data_8c60daa513b5953bef920950333c3877
#
_entry.id   8c60daa513b5953bef920950333c3877
#
_cell.length_a   1.000
_cell.length_b   1.000
_cell.length_c   1.000
_cell.angle_alpha   90.00
_cell.angle_beta   90.00
_cell.angle_gamma   90.00
#
_symmetry.space_group_name_H-M   'P 1'
#
loop_
_entity.id
_entity.type
_entity.pdbx_description
1 polymer ?
#
loop_
_entity_poly.entity_id
_entity_poly.type
_entity_poly.pdbx_seq_one_letter_code
_entity_poly.pdbx_strand_id
1 'polypeptide(L)'
;SHFEGSTEEKETATVVDHDFMSYTQGMKFFDPHMHMSSRTTDDYQALADAGVVALIEPAFWLGQPRTGLASFKDYFSSLVGWERFRSSQFGIKHYCTIGLNSREANNEALAEQVMEILPLFLQKEGVVGVGEIGFDDQTAAEEKYYRAQLEMAKEMNLPVQVHTPHRDKKKGTE
;
A
#
# COMPACT_ATOMS: atom_id res chain seq x y z
N SER A 1 -56.24 -7.22 22.55
CA SER A 1 -55.71 -6.55 21.35
C SER A 1 -54.34 -7.13 21.01
N HIS A 2 -54.35 -7.99 20.00
CA HIS A 2 -53.14 -8.57 19.40
C HIS A 2 -52.51 -7.54 18.47
N PHE A 3 -51.19 -7.32 18.63
CA PHE A 3 -50.34 -6.70 17.61
C PHE A 3 -49.46 -7.80 17.05
N GLU A 4 -49.74 -8.28 15.85
CA GLU A 4 -48.82 -9.03 15.01
C GLU A 4 -47.95 -8.03 14.26
N GLY A 5 -46.67 -7.99 14.59
CA GLY A 5 -45.67 -7.29 13.84
C GLY A 5 -45.01 -8.25 12.87
N SER A 6 -45.31 -8.11 11.59
CA SER A 6 -44.61 -8.80 10.52
C SER A 6 -43.22 -8.18 10.35
N THR A 7 -42.18 -8.92 10.66
CA THR A 7 -40.79 -8.62 10.28
C THR A 7 -40.61 -9.01 8.82
N GLU A 8 -40.62 -8.02 7.92
CA GLU A 8 -40.09 -8.19 6.58
C GLU A 8 -38.55 -8.27 6.68
N GLU A 9 -38.03 -9.46 6.54
CA GLU A 9 -36.60 -9.67 6.24
C GLU A 9 -36.34 -9.10 4.85
N LYS A 10 -35.63 -7.97 4.79
CA LYS A 10 -35.05 -7.48 3.54
C LYS A 10 -33.86 -8.39 3.19
N GLU A 11 -34.12 -9.36 2.36
CA GLU A 11 -33.11 -10.09 1.62
C GLU A 11 -32.32 -9.09 0.73
N THR A 12 -31.19 -8.62 1.19
CA THR A 12 -30.23 -7.94 0.33
C THR A 12 -29.60 -9.00 -0.57
N ALA A 13 -30.23 -9.24 -1.69
CA ALA A 13 -29.62 -10.04 -2.75
C ALA A 13 -28.35 -9.36 -3.21
N THR A 14 -27.19 -9.93 -2.87
CA THR A 14 -25.93 -9.63 -3.51
C THR A 14 -26.05 -10.14 -4.93
N VAL A 15 -26.37 -9.25 -5.86
CA VAL A 15 -26.27 -9.55 -7.29
C VAL A 15 -24.79 -9.67 -7.59
N VAL A 16 -24.27 -10.88 -7.43
CA VAL A 16 -22.99 -11.23 -8.03
C VAL A 16 -23.27 -11.32 -9.52
N ASP A 17 -22.73 -10.39 -10.28
CA ASP A 17 -22.87 -10.35 -11.72
C ASP A 17 -22.21 -11.61 -12.32
N HIS A 18 -23.01 -12.63 -12.60
CA HIS A 18 -22.56 -13.90 -13.16
C HIS A 18 -21.84 -13.71 -14.51
N ASP A 19 -22.15 -12.64 -15.24
CA ASP A 19 -21.50 -12.34 -16.51
C ASP A 19 -20.06 -11.85 -16.28
N PHE A 20 -19.79 -11.05 -15.24
CA PHE A 20 -18.44 -10.64 -14.90
C PHE A 20 -17.54 -11.83 -14.54
N MET A 21 -18.04 -12.77 -13.77
CA MET A 21 -17.31 -14.00 -13.39
C MET A 21 -16.99 -14.88 -14.59
N SER A 22 -17.83 -14.92 -15.62
CA SER A 22 -17.55 -15.70 -16.84
C SER A 22 -16.47 -15.07 -17.71
N TYR A 23 -16.37 -13.74 -17.74
CA TYR A 23 -15.34 -13.01 -18.49
C TYR A 23 -13.94 -13.11 -17.86
N THR A 24 -13.85 -13.26 -16.54
CA THR A 24 -12.57 -13.30 -15.82
C THR A 24 -12.00 -14.71 -15.68
N GLN A 25 -12.77 -15.75 -16.02
CA GLN A 25 -12.35 -17.13 -15.88
C GLN A 25 -11.10 -17.41 -16.73
N GLY A 26 -9.95 -17.59 -16.06
CA GLY A 26 -8.64 -17.83 -16.71
C GLY A 26 -7.80 -16.56 -16.97
N MET A 27 -8.31 -15.35 -16.70
CA MET A 27 -7.49 -14.15 -16.77
C MET A 27 -6.56 -14.07 -15.55
N LYS A 28 -5.35 -13.56 -15.79
CA LYS A 28 -4.36 -13.29 -14.74
C LYS A 28 -4.21 -11.79 -14.59
N PHE A 29 -4.23 -11.33 -13.33
CA PHE A 29 -4.14 -9.92 -12.99
C PHE A 29 -2.84 -9.62 -12.24
N PHE A 30 -2.30 -8.46 -12.53
CA PHE A 30 -1.27 -7.82 -11.73
C PHE A 30 -1.85 -6.54 -11.12
N ASP A 31 -1.80 -6.41 -9.80
CA ASP A 31 -2.22 -5.19 -9.11
C ASP A 31 -1.00 -4.34 -8.73
N PRO A 32 -0.83 -3.15 -9.31
CA PRO A 32 0.32 -2.31 -9.04
C PRO A 32 0.24 -1.50 -7.74
N HIS A 33 -0.87 -1.56 -7.00
CA HIS A 33 -1.06 -0.75 -5.79
C HIS A 33 -2.08 -1.37 -4.82
N MET A 34 -1.61 -2.25 -3.94
CA MET A 34 -2.46 -2.91 -2.96
C MET A 34 -1.84 -2.86 -1.56
N HIS A 35 -2.61 -2.49 -0.55
CA HIS A 35 -2.17 -2.49 0.85
C HIS A 35 -2.64 -3.77 1.56
N MET A 36 -1.80 -4.79 1.59
CA MET A 36 -2.10 -6.10 2.16
C MET A 36 -1.79 -6.21 3.65
N SER A 37 -0.82 -5.45 4.16
CA SER A 37 -0.46 -5.44 5.59
C SER A 37 -1.59 -4.98 6.52
N SER A 38 -2.59 -4.27 6.00
CA SER A 38 -3.82 -3.88 6.71
C SER A 38 -5.00 -4.85 6.51
N ARG A 39 -4.79 -5.97 5.80
CA ARG A 39 -5.84 -6.94 5.45
C ARG A 39 -5.63 -8.28 6.14
N THR A 40 -6.70 -9.06 6.23
CA THR A 40 -6.63 -10.44 6.74
C THR A 40 -6.01 -11.38 5.70
N THR A 41 -5.61 -12.56 6.17
CA THR A 41 -5.04 -13.59 5.27
C THR A 41 -6.07 -14.11 4.26
N ASP A 42 -7.35 -14.12 4.62
CA ASP A 42 -8.43 -14.55 3.73
C ASP A 42 -8.58 -13.65 2.49
N ASP A 43 -8.16 -12.38 2.58
CA ASP A 43 -8.14 -11.48 1.42
C ASP A 43 -7.16 -11.96 0.33
N TYR A 44 -6.06 -12.63 0.70
CA TYR A 44 -5.16 -13.26 -0.27
C TYR A 44 -5.83 -14.40 -1.03
N GLN A 45 -6.64 -15.21 -0.33
CA GLN A 45 -7.42 -16.26 -0.99
C GLN A 45 -8.41 -15.64 -1.99
N ALA A 46 -9.14 -14.61 -1.59
CA ALA A 46 -10.08 -13.93 -2.46
C ALA A 46 -9.41 -13.32 -3.70
N LEU A 47 -8.22 -12.72 -3.54
CA LEU A 47 -7.41 -12.20 -4.65
C LEU A 47 -6.95 -13.31 -5.60
N ALA A 48 -6.49 -14.43 -5.05
CA ALA A 48 -6.07 -15.59 -5.85
C ALA A 48 -7.26 -16.17 -6.66
N ASP A 49 -8.41 -16.32 -6.02
CA ASP A 49 -9.64 -16.81 -6.66
C ASP A 49 -10.12 -15.85 -7.77
N ALA A 50 -9.90 -14.54 -7.61
CA ALA A 50 -10.16 -13.54 -8.62
C ALA A 50 -9.13 -13.51 -9.77
N GLY A 51 -8.04 -14.27 -9.68
CA GLY A 51 -7.01 -14.37 -10.71
C GLY A 51 -5.81 -13.45 -10.53
N VAL A 52 -5.65 -12.81 -9.37
CA VAL A 52 -4.45 -12.01 -9.06
C VAL A 52 -3.25 -12.94 -8.89
N VAL A 53 -2.20 -12.72 -9.67
CA VAL A 53 -0.96 -13.53 -9.65
C VAL A 53 0.24 -12.77 -9.10
N ALA A 54 0.18 -11.46 -9.08
CA ALA A 54 1.22 -10.60 -8.52
C ALA A 54 0.64 -9.25 -8.09
N LEU A 55 1.28 -8.62 -7.11
CA LEU A 55 0.93 -7.27 -6.66
C LEU A 55 2.15 -6.50 -6.20
N ILE A 56 2.02 -5.16 -6.14
CA ILE A 56 2.96 -4.27 -5.48
C ILE A 56 2.27 -3.64 -4.28
N GLU A 57 2.88 -3.75 -3.11
CA GLU A 57 2.45 -3.07 -1.89
C GLU A 57 3.38 -1.89 -1.59
N PRO A 58 2.90 -0.64 -1.74
CA PRO A 58 3.69 0.51 -1.34
C PRO A 58 3.73 0.68 0.18
N ALA A 59 4.89 1.10 0.70
CA ALA A 59 5.00 1.50 2.09
C ALA A 59 4.09 2.69 2.38
N PHE A 60 3.36 2.61 3.49
CA PHE A 60 2.24 3.48 3.77
C PHE A 60 2.10 3.73 5.29
N TRP A 61 1.45 4.82 5.66
CA TRP A 61 1.22 5.15 7.06
C TRP A 61 -0.08 4.52 7.56
N LEU A 62 -0.39 3.63 7.99
CA LEU A 62 -1.56 2.84 8.40
C LEU A 62 -2.60 3.60 9.27
N GLY A 63 -2.79 4.91 9.06
CA GLY A 63 -3.75 5.74 9.79
C GLY A 63 -3.22 6.32 11.10
N GLN A 64 -2.06 5.86 11.60
CA GLN A 64 -1.39 6.41 12.77
C GLN A 64 0.11 6.57 12.48
N PRO A 65 0.66 7.79 12.62
CA PRO A 65 2.08 8.04 12.42
C PRO A 65 2.94 7.18 13.36
N ARG A 66 4.01 6.65 12.82
CA ARG A 66 5.01 5.92 13.61
C ARG A 66 5.79 6.91 14.47
N THR A 67 6.16 6.48 15.67
CA THR A 67 6.78 7.35 16.67
C THR A 67 8.27 7.09 16.85
N GLY A 68 8.83 6.10 16.18
CA GLY A 68 10.25 5.77 16.31
C GLY A 68 10.79 4.96 15.15
N LEU A 69 12.11 5.02 14.97
CA LEU A 69 12.83 4.34 13.88
C LEU A 69 12.62 2.81 13.90
N ALA A 70 12.51 2.20 15.09
CA ALA A 70 12.26 0.77 15.24
C ALA A 70 10.95 0.36 14.55
N SER A 71 9.89 1.16 14.70
CA SER A 71 8.59 0.87 14.06
C SER A 71 8.68 0.89 12.52
N PHE A 72 9.51 1.77 11.95
CA PHE A 72 9.78 1.76 10.51
C PHE A 72 10.56 0.51 10.08
N LYS A 73 11.60 0.14 10.84
CA LYS A 73 12.39 -1.08 10.55
C LYS A 73 11.52 -2.33 10.60
N ASP A 74 10.67 -2.46 11.60
CA ASP A 74 9.75 -3.59 11.74
C ASP A 74 8.75 -3.63 10.58
N TYR A 75 8.19 -2.48 10.22
CA TYR A 75 7.25 -2.37 9.11
C TYR A 75 7.90 -2.70 7.76
N PHE A 76 9.04 -2.12 7.44
CA PHE A 76 9.77 -2.42 6.21
C PHE A 76 10.20 -3.89 6.15
N SER A 77 10.64 -4.45 7.28
CA SER A 77 10.96 -5.87 7.38
C SER A 77 9.75 -6.77 7.15
N SER A 78 8.59 -6.35 7.63
CA SER A 78 7.32 -7.05 7.36
C SER A 78 6.97 -7.03 5.87
N LEU A 79 7.13 -5.91 5.19
CA LEU A 79 6.87 -5.82 3.74
C LEU A 79 7.80 -6.72 2.93
N VAL A 80 9.10 -6.71 3.23
CA VAL A 80 10.08 -7.48 2.45
C VAL A 80 10.14 -8.97 2.82
N GLY A 81 9.62 -9.36 3.98
CA GLY A 81 9.66 -10.73 4.49
C GLY A 81 8.30 -11.36 4.67
N TRP A 82 7.58 -10.92 5.71
CA TRP A 82 6.32 -11.56 6.12
C TRP A 82 5.23 -11.51 5.04
N GLU A 83 5.01 -10.37 4.41
CA GLU A 83 3.99 -10.24 3.37
C GLU A 83 4.32 -11.08 2.14
N ARG A 84 5.58 -11.16 1.73
CA ARG A 84 6.02 -12.06 0.67
C ARG A 84 5.75 -13.52 1.00
N PHE A 85 6.02 -13.93 2.23
CA PHE A 85 5.72 -15.28 2.69
C PHE A 85 4.21 -15.52 2.69
N ARG A 86 3.42 -14.62 3.30
CA ARG A 86 1.97 -14.74 3.41
C ARG A 86 1.30 -14.86 2.04
N SER A 87 1.66 -14.02 1.09
CA SER A 87 1.13 -14.05 -0.28
C SER A 87 1.53 -15.31 -1.05
N SER A 88 2.74 -15.81 -0.83
CA SER A 88 3.24 -17.00 -1.53
C SER A 88 2.43 -18.27 -1.21
N GLN A 89 1.77 -18.32 -0.04
CA GLN A 89 0.89 -19.43 0.36
C GLN A 89 -0.36 -19.52 -0.55
N PHE A 90 -0.67 -18.46 -1.28
CA PHE A 90 -1.79 -18.37 -2.23
C PHE A 90 -1.34 -18.29 -3.70
N GLY A 91 -0.04 -18.52 -3.96
CA GLY A 91 0.52 -18.45 -5.31
C GLY A 91 0.65 -17.04 -5.88
N ILE A 92 0.52 -15.99 -5.04
CA ILE A 92 0.64 -14.60 -5.43
C ILE A 92 2.07 -14.11 -5.17
N LYS A 93 2.70 -13.49 -6.19
CA LYS A 93 3.99 -12.82 -6.03
C LYS A 93 3.79 -11.45 -5.41
N HIS A 94 4.36 -11.22 -4.25
CA HIS A 94 4.33 -9.94 -3.56
C HIS A 94 5.62 -9.18 -3.79
N TYR A 95 5.50 -7.99 -4.34
CA TYR A 95 6.55 -6.99 -4.43
C TYR A 95 6.16 -5.81 -3.55
N CYS A 96 7.11 -4.95 -3.22
CA CYS A 96 6.82 -3.72 -2.48
C CYS A 96 7.65 -2.55 -2.98
N THR A 97 7.19 -1.36 -2.66
CA THR A 97 8.00 -0.15 -2.70
C THR A 97 8.24 0.34 -1.28
N ILE A 98 9.43 0.86 -1.01
CA ILE A 98 9.84 1.33 0.31
C ILE A 98 10.10 2.83 0.23
N GLY A 99 9.57 3.57 1.18
CA GLY A 99 9.72 5.01 1.24
C GLY A 99 9.20 5.61 2.54
N LEU A 100 9.57 6.87 2.77
CA LEU A 100 9.02 7.70 3.82
C LEU A 100 7.75 8.38 3.29
N ASN A 101 6.63 8.05 3.88
CA ASN A 101 5.33 8.61 3.55
C ASN A 101 5.30 10.13 3.83
N SER A 102 4.58 10.89 3.01
CA SER A 102 4.45 12.34 3.14
C SER A 102 3.97 12.79 4.53
N ARG A 103 3.00 12.08 5.09
CA ARG A 103 2.46 12.42 6.42
C ARG A 103 3.51 12.31 7.52
N GLU A 104 4.30 11.26 7.48
CA GLU A 104 5.35 10.99 8.48
C GLU A 104 6.60 11.85 8.26
N ALA A 105 6.78 12.41 7.07
CA ALA A 105 7.83 13.38 6.76
C ALA A 105 7.77 14.66 7.62
N ASN A 106 6.60 15.00 8.16
CA ASN A 106 6.41 16.16 9.03
C ASN A 106 7.07 16.02 10.42
N ASN A 107 7.47 14.81 10.83
CA ASN A 107 8.35 14.60 11.97
C ASN A 107 9.80 14.55 11.48
N GLU A 108 10.41 15.71 11.22
CA GLU A 108 11.71 15.81 10.57
C GLU A 108 12.83 15.06 11.30
N ALA A 109 12.85 15.07 12.62
CA ALA A 109 13.88 14.36 13.40
C ALA A 109 13.81 12.83 13.20
N LEU A 110 12.63 12.28 13.04
CA LEU A 110 12.44 10.87 12.71
C LEU A 110 12.64 10.62 11.22
N ALA A 111 12.18 11.53 10.38
CA ALA A 111 12.31 11.45 8.93
C ALA A 111 13.79 11.34 8.51
N GLU A 112 14.69 12.12 9.10
CA GLU A 112 16.12 12.04 8.84
C GLU A 112 16.67 10.64 9.15
N GLN A 113 16.32 10.06 10.29
CA GLN A 113 16.73 8.71 10.65
C GLN A 113 16.18 7.64 9.67
N VAL A 114 14.95 7.83 9.20
CA VAL A 114 14.35 6.93 8.21
C VAL A 114 15.09 7.03 6.87
N MET A 115 15.42 8.24 6.43
CA MET A 115 16.19 8.45 5.20
C MET A 115 17.54 7.73 5.22
N GLU A 116 18.21 7.65 6.37
CA GLU A 116 19.49 6.92 6.53
C GLU A 116 19.35 5.41 6.30
N ILE A 117 18.19 4.83 6.64
CA ILE A 117 17.99 3.38 6.52
C ILE A 117 17.35 2.96 5.18
N LEU A 118 16.72 3.90 4.45
CA LEU A 118 16.03 3.57 3.18
C LEU A 118 16.94 2.83 2.19
N PRO A 119 18.20 3.23 1.94
CA PRO A 119 19.05 2.53 0.98
C PRO A 119 19.28 1.06 1.31
N LEU A 120 19.27 0.70 2.59
CA LEU A 120 19.43 -0.70 3.05
C LEU A 120 18.22 -1.56 2.69
N PHE A 121 17.02 -0.99 2.76
CA PHE A 121 15.78 -1.68 2.41
C PHE A 121 15.54 -1.69 0.91
N LEU A 122 15.88 -0.62 0.20
CA LEU A 122 15.70 -0.52 -1.25
C LEU A 122 16.50 -1.55 -2.05
N GLN A 123 17.56 -2.12 -1.44
CA GLN A 123 18.37 -3.18 -2.05
C GLN A 123 17.85 -4.60 -1.74
N LYS A 124 16.78 -4.73 -0.95
CA LYS A 124 16.25 -6.05 -0.60
C LYS A 124 15.49 -6.67 -1.76
N GLU A 125 15.57 -7.98 -1.85
CA GLU A 125 14.80 -8.74 -2.84
C GLU A 125 13.29 -8.50 -2.69
N GLY A 126 12.61 -8.28 -3.79
CA GLY A 126 11.18 -7.97 -3.84
C GLY A 126 10.85 -6.49 -3.70
N VAL A 127 11.82 -5.63 -3.39
CA VAL A 127 11.64 -4.18 -3.46
C VAL A 127 11.85 -3.74 -4.90
N VAL A 128 10.84 -3.11 -5.48
CA VAL A 128 10.81 -2.75 -6.91
C VAL A 128 10.78 -1.25 -7.16
N GLY A 129 10.78 -0.42 -6.12
CA GLY A 129 10.72 1.02 -6.27
C GLY A 129 10.75 1.78 -4.95
N VAL A 130 10.78 3.10 -5.04
CA VAL A 130 10.66 4.01 -3.92
C VAL A 130 9.21 4.48 -3.81
N GLY A 131 8.59 4.31 -2.65
CA GLY A 131 7.19 4.72 -2.45
C GLY A 131 6.54 4.09 -1.20
N GLU A 132 5.44 4.64 -0.80
CA GLU A 132 4.66 5.73 -1.39
C GLU A 132 5.22 7.08 -0.93
N ILE A 133 5.57 7.99 -1.86
CA ILE A 133 6.16 9.31 -1.57
C ILE A 133 5.31 10.41 -2.22
N GLY A 134 5.39 11.63 -1.76
CA GLY A 134 4.64 12.74 -2.37
C GLY A 134 4.15 13.75 -1.34
N PHE A 135 2.90 14.20 -1.51
CA PHE A 135 2.30 15.24 -0.68
C PHE A 135 1.00 14.80 -0.03
N ASP A 136 0.74 15.27 1.20
CA ASP A 136 -0.54 15.18 1.89
C ASP A 136 -1.02 16.58 2.31
N ASP A 137 -0.33 17.25 3.25
CA ASP A 137 -0.62 18.61 3.70
C ASP A 137 0.18 19.69 2.93
N GLN A 138 1.05 19.28 2.02
CA GLN A 138 1.87 20.14 1.16
C GLN A 138 2.78 21.09 1.96
N THR A 139 3.43 20.56 2.99
CA THR A 139 4.38 21.28 3.84
C THR A 139 5.78 21.34 3.20
N ALA A 140 6.63 22.24 3.71
CA ALA A 140 8.02 22.32 3.32
C ALA A 140 8.81 21.04 3.69
N ALA A 141 8.47 20.39 4.80
CA ALA A 141 9.06 19.12 5.20
C ALA A 141 8.69 18.01 4.20
N GLU A 142 7.42 17.91 3.79
CA GLU A 142 7.01 16.96 2.77
C GLU A 142 7.76 17.18 1.45
N GLU A 143 7.91 18.42 0.99
CA GLU A 143 8.67 18.73 -0.21
C GLU A 143 10.15 18.34 -0.08
N LYS A 144 10.78 18.65 1.06
CA LYS A 144 12.20 18.31 1.34
C LYS A 144 12.44 16.81 1.17
N TYR A 145 11.64 15.99 1.85
CA TYR A 145 11.84 14.54 1.84
C TYR A 145 11.31 13.88 0.56
N TYR A 146 10.31 14.45 -0.08
CA TYR A 146 9.89 14.01 -1.41
C TYR A 146 11.03 14.15 -2.42
N ARG A 147 11.64 15.35 -2.50
CA ARG A 147 12.78 15.60 -3.39
C ARG A 147 13.97 14.69 -3.09
N ALA A 148 14.32 14.54 -1.82
CA ALA A 148 15.42 13.66 -1.42
C ALA A 148 15.20 12.20 -1.85
N GLN A 149 13.98 11.71 -1.76
CA GLN A 149 13.63 10.35 -2.20
C GLN A 149 13.59 10.22 -3.73
N LEU A 150 13.20 11.26 -4.45
CA LEU A 150 13.32 11.29 -5.93
C LEU A 150 14.78 11.18 -6.39
N GLU A 151 15.69 11.91 -5.76
CA GLU A 151 17.12 11.81 -6.09
C GLU A 151 17.66 10.42 -5.73
N MET A 152 17.30 9.88 -4.58
CA MET A 152 17.69 8.52 -4.20
C MET A 152 17.19 7.47 -5.21
N ALA A 153 15.95 7.58 -5.65
CA ALA A 153 15.37 6.69 -6.65
C ALA A 153 16.11 6.77 -7.99
N LYS A 154 16.46 8.00 -8.40
CA LYS A 154 17.24 8.26 -9.61
C LYS A 154 18.66 7.66 -9.52
N GLU A 155 19.36 7.88 -8.41
CA GLU A 155 20.69 7.31 -8.17
C GLU A 155 20.70 5.78 -8.18
N MET A 156 19.65 5.16 -7.64
CA MET A 156 19.50 3.72 -7.57
C MET A 156 18.83 3.13 -8.82
N ASN A 157 18.43 3.95 -9.80
CA ASN A 157 17.68 3.55 -10.99
C ASN A 157 16.39 2.78 -10.66
N LEU A 158 15.64 3.29 -9.69
CA LEU A 158 14.36 2.72 -9.25
C LEU A 158 13.18 3.60 -9.68
N PRO A 159 12.05 3.00 -10.07
CA PRO A 159 10.80 3.75 -10.25
C PRO A 159 10.28 4.28 -8.92
N VAL A 160 9.33 5.22 -8.99
CA VAL A 160 8.66 5.78 -7.83
C VAL A 160 7.16 5.58 -7.88
N GLN A 161 6.54 5.36 -6.74
CA GLN A 161 5.08 5.45 -6.55
C GLN A 161 4.76 6.74 -5.81
N VAL A 162 3.93 7.58 -6.43
CA VAL A 162 3.63 8.93 -5.94
C VAL A 162 2.25 8.98 -5.31
N HIS A 163 2.20 9.42 -4.06
CA HIS A 163 0.98 9.78 -3.36
C HIS A 163 0.53 11.19 -3.74
N THR A 164 -0.73 11.32 -4.15
CA THR A 164 -1.34 12.63 -4.42
C THR A 164 -2.17 13.11 -3.24
N PRO A 165 -2.13 14.41 -2.89
CA PRO A 165 -2.81 14.92 -1.71
C PRO A 165 -4.31 14.77 -1.78
N HIS A 166 -4.96 14.60 -0.63
CA HIS A 166 -6.43 14.57 -0.55
C HIS A 166 -7.06 15.95 -0.79
N ARG A 167 -6.35 17.00 -0.37
CA ARG A 167 -6.80 18.39 -0.52
C ARG A 167 -5.97 19.12 -1.57
N ASP A 168 -6.61 20.02 -2.28
CA ASP A 168 -5.95 20.86 -3.29
C ASP A 168 -5.07 20.04 -4.26
N LYS A 169 -5.66 19.00 -4.83
CA LYS A 169 -4.96 18.04 -5.70
C LYS A 169 -4.24 18.72 -6.85
N LYS A 170 -4.84 19.78 -7.41
CA LYS A 170 -4.24 20.55 -8.52
C LYS A 170 -2.87 21.09 -8.10
N LYS A 171 -2.80 21.82 -6.99
CA LYS A 171 -1.54 22.38 -6.47
C LYS A 171 -0.50 21.31 -6.14
N GLY A 172 -0.94 20.16 -5.61
CA GLY A 172 -0.06 19.08 -5.22
C GLY A 172 0.42 18.19 -6.37
N THR A 173 -0.07 18.44 -7.60
CA THR A 173 0.31 17.67 -8.80
C THR A 173 0.96 18.52 -9.89
N GLU A 174 0.87 19.84 -9.79
CA GLU A 174 1.60 20.83 -10.63
C GLU A 174 2.99 21.11 -10.09
#